data_e2adfb3f94f7900c52f176decbd72a39
#
_entry.id   e2adfb3f94f7900c52f176decbd72a39
#
_cell.length_a   1.000
_cell.length_b   1.000
_cell.length_c   1.000
_cell.angle_alpha   90.00
_cell.angle_beta   90.00
_cell.angle_gamma   90.00
#
_symmetry.space_group_name_H-M   'P 1'
#
loop_
_entity.id
_entity.type
_entity.pdbx_description
1 polymer ?
#
loop_
_entity_poly.entity_id
_entity_poly.type
_entity_poly.pdbx_seq_one_letter_code
_entity_poly.pdbx_strand_id
1 'polypeptide(L)'
;VPSASGFRVPASTKENAEAGVLPSWERMPSMEERWIEVADRVLVRRHAELDLSVGLVMGDGGCLVIDTRGDERQGAELASQVRRITRDPWTVVITHSHFDHSFGTRAFLECPVWAHEGCRTDLIENGETTREAWRLRYLTEGQAGIADDIAKTEIVLPDRLVTDRAELAAGGRRVVLTHFGRGHSSNDLVVHVPDAGVVFAGDLVENGAPPAYGDAYPLEWPATVDGVLGLADDGIVVPGHGDPVDRAFVVTQRAEIGVIAELCEEVAAGRMSVQDAVRLSPYPEETTRTAIHRAAFKDGSVQ
;
A
#
# COMPACT_ATOMS: atom_id res chain seq x y z
N VAL A 1 4.73 5.32 -58.02
CA VAL A 1 5.23 6.45 -57.19
C VAL A 1 4.32 7.62 -57.43
N PRO A 2 3.66 8.16 -56.40
CA PRO A 2 3.79 9.58 -56.12
C PRO A 2 4.02 9.86 -54.61
N SER A 3 4.83 10.79 -54.46
CA SER A 3 5.38 11.75 -53.53
C SER A 3 4.54 12.11 -52.27
N ALA A 4 5.28 12.24 -51.16
CA ALA A 4 4.89 12.75 -49.88
C ALA A 4 4.50 14.25 -49.92
N SER A 5 3.38 14.64 -49.31
CA SER A 5 3.04 16.01 -49.01
C SER A 5 3.23 16.26 -47.51
N GLY A 6 4.18 17.16 -47.18
CA GLY A 6 4.50 17.58 -45.83
C GLY A 6 3.44 18.46 -45.21
N PHE A 7 3.09 18.17 -43.97
CA PHE A 7 2.35 19.11 -43.11
C PHE A 7 3.31 20.11 -42.47
N ARG A 8 3.14 21.41 -42.78
CA ARG A 8 3.81 22.49 -42.06
C ARG A 8 3.02 22.81 -40.78
N VAL A 9 3.71 22.83 -39.66
CA VAL A 9 3.24 23.38 -38.38
C VAL A 9 3.46 24.89 -38.42
N PRO A 10 2.47 25.73 -38.11
CA PRO A 10 2.66 27.18 -38.03
C PRO A 10 3.42 27.54 -36.74
N ALA A 11 4.36 28.47 -36.87
CA ALA A 11 5.11 29.04 -35.76
C ALA A 11 4.20 29.87 -34.84
N SER A 12 4.15 29.55 -33.58
CA SER A 12 3.46 30.29 -32.53
C SER A 12 4.31 31.51 -32.14
N THR A 13 3.76 32.69 -32.31
CA THR A 13 4.28 33.94 -31.81
C THR A 13 4.28 33.98 -30.31
N LYS A 14 5.45 34.33 -29.70
CA LYS A 14 5.57 34.64 -28.28
C LYS A 14 4.83 35.94 -27.99
N GLU A 15 3.67 35.87 -27.35
CA GLU A 15 3.10 37.01 -26.64
C GLU A 15 3.46 36.88 -25.14
N ASN A 16 3.91 38.00 -24.59
CA ASN A 16 4.25 38.17 -23.16
C ASN A 16 2.99 37.93 -22.32
N ALA A 17 2.96 36.83 -21.57
CA ALA A 17 1.98 36.67 -20.52
C ALA A 17 2.49 37.31 -19.25
N GLU A 18 1.85 38.39 -18.82
CA GLU A 18 1.97 38.96 -17.47
C GLU A 18 1.70 37.87 -16.44
N ALA A 19 2.52 37.82 -15.38
CA ALA A 19 2.37 36.88 -14.27
C ALA A 19 1.06 37.17 -13.52
N GLY A 20 -0.03 36.57 -13.99
CA GLY A 20 -1.32 36.58 -13.31
C GLY A 20 -1.22 35.81 -12.00
N VAL A 21 -1.63 36.47 -10.91
CA VAL A 21 -1.81 35.80 -9.61
C VAL A 21 -2.88 34.72 -9.79
N LEU A 22 -2.45 33.46 -9.66
CA LEU A 22 -3.35 32.31 -9.74
C LEU A 22 -4.49 32.43 -8.70
N PRO A 23 -5.73 32.08 -9.06
CA PRO A 23 -6.86 32.10 -8.14
C PRO A 23 -6.58 31.28 -6.88
N SER A 24 -7.14 31.67 -5.75
CA SER A 24 -6.87 31.05 -4.43
C SER A 24 -7.18 29.54 -4.36
N TRP A 25 -8.07 29.03 -5.22
CA TRP A 25 -8.40 27.60 -5.30
C TRP A 25 -7.32 26.77 -5.99
N GLU A 26 -6.47 27.36 -6.85
CA GLU A 26 -5.30 26.68 -7.45
C GLU A 26 -4.14 26.51 -6.46
N ARG A 27 -4.21 27.10 -5.26
CA ARG A 27 -3.24 26.98 -4.18
C ARG A 27 -3.69 26.05 -3.05
N MET A 28 -4.82 25.34 -3.21
CA MET A 28 -5.18 24.31 -2.25
C MET A 28 -4.29 23.08 -2.51
N PRO A 29 -3.65 22.51 -1.46
CA PRO A 29 -2.94 21.25 -1.61
C PRO A 29 -3.89 20.23 -2.22
N SER A 30 -3.37 19.38 -3.11
CA SER A 30 -4.13 18.24 -3.64
C SER A 30 -4.69 17.41 -2.49
N MET A 31 -5.73 16.63 -2.74
CA MET A 31 -6.28 15.69 -1.73
C MET A 31 -5.17 14.78 -1.18
N GLU A 32 -4.16 14.51 -2.00
CA GLU A 32 -2.98 13.68 -1.71
C GLU A 32 -2.05 14.26 -0.64
N GLU A 33 -2.12 15.53 -0.28
CA GLU A 33 -1.18 16.16 0.66
C GLU A 33 -1.76 16.46 2.04
N ARG A 34 -3.01 16.11 2.30
CA ARG A 34 -3.68 16.44 3.56
C ARG A 34 -4.30 15.22 4.21
N TRP A 35 -4.45 15.29 5.53
CA TRP A 35 -5.23 14.33 6.28
C TRP A 35 -6.72 14.50 5.98
N ILE A 36 -7.39 13.39 5.71
CA ILE A 36 -8.84 13.31 5.52
C ILE A 36 -9.40 12.50 6.67
N GLU A 37 -10.35 13.06 7.41
CA GLU A 37 -11.09 12.33 8.45
C GLU A 37 -12.15 11.47 7.76
N VAL A 38 -11.97 10.16 7.82
CA VAL A 38 -12.87 9.16 7.19
C VAL A 38 -13.95 8.69 8.15
N ALA A 39 -13.71 8.78 9.45
CA ALA A 39 -14.67 8.57 10.52
C ALA A 39 -14.20 9.35 11.76
N ASP A 40 -15.03 9.42 12.80
CA ASP A 40 -14.68 10.15 14.02
C ASP A 40 -13.29 9.77 14.54
N ARG A 41 -12.36 10.74 14.51
CA ARG A 41 -10.97 10.61 14.97
C ARG A 41 -10.18 9.48 14.27
N VAL A 42 -10.57 9.10 13.05
CA VAL A 42 -9.85 8.20 12.16
C VAL A 42 -9.51 8.95 10.88
N LEU A 43 -8.24 9.15 10.65
CA LEU A 43 -7.73 9.94 9.53
C LEU A 43 -6.87 9.08 8.60
N VAL A 44 -6.93 9.42 7.33
CA VAL A 44 -6.10 8.83 6.26
C VAL A 44 -5.34 9.94 5.57
N ARG A 45 -4.08 9.69 5.25
CA ARG A 45 -3.27 10.56 4.40
C ARG A 45 -2.73 9.76 3.23
N ARG A 46 -3.02 10.24 2.03
CA ARG A 46 -2.50 9.70 0.79
C ARG A 46 -1.24 10.47 0.38
N HIS A 47 -0.23 9.77 -0.09
CA HIS A 47 1.05 10.30 -0.54
C HIS A 47 1.20 10.06 -2.03
N ALA A 48 1.64 11.09 -2.79
CA ALA A 48 1.80 10.97 -4.24
C ALA A 48 2.84 9.93 -4.66
N GLU A 49 3.86 9.70 -3.83
CA GLU A 49 4.82 8.63 -4.06
C GLU A 49 4.15 7.28 -3.82
N LEU A 50 4.18 6.44 -4.84
CA LEU A 50 3.52 5.14 -4.91
C LEU A 50 2.01 5.18 -4.60
N ASP A 51 1.42 6.36 -4.49
CA ASP A 51 0.01 6.52 -4.16
C ASP A 51 -0.38 5.95 -2.77
N LEU A 52 0.60 5.88 -1.87
CA LEU A 52 0.55 5.22 -0.58
C LEU A 52 -0.45 5.88 0.38
N SER A 53 -1.28 5.09 1.05
CA SER A 53 -2.20 5.51 2.10
C SER A 53 -1.72 5.08 3.48
N VAL A 54 -1.63 6.05 4.40
CA VAL A 54 -1.27 5.81 5.81
C VAL A 54 -2.41 6.22 6.73
N GLY A 55 -2.51 5.59 7.90
CA GLY A 55 -3.59 5.81 8.85
C GLY A 55 -3.15 6.50 10.15
N LEU A 56 -4.08 7.28 10.73
CA LEU A 56 -3.98 7.78 12.11
C LEU A 56 -5.30 7.55 12.83
N VAL A 57 -5.27 6.77 13.90
CA VAL A 57 -6.42 6.51 14.77
C VAL A 57 -6.16 7.15 16.11
N MET A 58 -7.04 8.06 16.56
CA MET A 58 -6.89 8.78 17.82
C MET A 58 -7.88 8.29 18.86
N GLY A 59 -7.38 8.11 20.08
CA GLY A 59 -8.16 7.86 21.30
C GLY A 59 -7.96 8.99 22.32
N ASP A 60 -8.30 8.75 23.59
CA ASP A 60 -8.13 9.71 24.66
C ASP A 60 -6.72 9.56 25.27
N GLY A 61 -5.82 10.50 24.93
CA GLY A 61 -4.44 10.51 25.44
C GLY A 61 -3.51 9.49 24.77
N GLY A 62 -3.82 9.02 23.55
CA GLY A 62 -2.95 8.16 22.75
C GLY A 62 -3.46 8.02 21.33
N CYS A 63 -2.57 7.65 20.41
CA CYS A 63 -2.93 7.41 19.02
C CYS A 63 -2.17 6.22 18.43
N LEU A 64 -2.68 5.73 17.30
CA LEU A 64 -2.08 4.68 16.51
C LEU A 64 -1.75 5.22 15.12
N VAL A 65 -0.52 5.03 14.69
CA VAL A 65 -0.08 5.29 13.31
C VAL A 65 -0.03 3.96 12.58
N ILE A 66 -0.64 3.90 11.40
CA ILE A 66 -0.70 2.70 10.56
C ILE A 66 0.15 2.98 9.34
N ASP A 67 1.24 2.24 9.21
CA ASP A 67 2.32 2.35 8.24
C ASP A 67 3.16 3.64 8.35
N THR A 68 4.39 3.60 7.83
CA THR A 68 5.41 4.60 8.15
C THR A 68 6.14 5.19 6.95
N ARG A 69 5.77 4.79 5.72
CA ARG A 69 6.42 5.19 4.45
C ARG A 69 7.77 4.50 4.19
N GLY A 70 8.40 4.83 3.05
CA GLY A 70 9.46 4.06 2.40
C GLY A 70 10.90 4.37 2.80
N ASP A 71 11.14 5.43 3.56
CA ASP A 71 12.47 5.80 4.07
C ASP A 71 12.37 6.63 5.36
N GLU A 72 13.50 6.79 6.05
CA GLU A 72 13.54 7.52 7.32
C GLU A 72 13.16 9.00 7.16
N ARG A 73 13.50 9.67 6.06
CA ARG A 73 13.15 11.07 5.80
C ARG A 73 11.63 11.20 5.61
N GLN A 74 11.04 10.31 4.84
CA GLN A 74 9.59 10.27 4.62
C GLN A 74 8.84 9.94 5.91
N GLY A 75 9.36 8.99 6.71
CA GLY A 75 8.85 8.70 8.05
C GLY A 75 8.92 9.91 8.98
N ALA A 76 10.01 10.67 8.96
CA ALA A 76 10.16 11.89 9.77
C ALA A 76 9.18 12.99 9.32
N GLU A 77 8.93 13.13 8.03
CA GLU A 77 7.89 14.02 7.52
C GLU A 77 6.52 13.61 8.04
N LEU A 78 6.15 12.32 7.93
CA LEU A 78 4.88 11.80 8.45
C LEU A 78 4.76 11.99 9.96
N ALA A 79 5.80 11.69 10.74
CA ALA A 79 5.83 11.92 12.19
C ALA A 79 5.61 13.40 12.53
N SER A 80 6.21 14.31 11.78
CA SER A 80 5.97 15.77 11.92
C SER A 80 4.51 16.14 11.63
N GLN A 81 3.90 15.55 10.60
CA GLN A 81 2.48 15.79 10.28
C GLN A 81 1.55 15.27 11.38
N VAL A 82 1.80 14.07 11.93
CA VAL A 82 1.05 13.54 13.07
C VAL A 82 1.17 14.46 14.28
N ARG A 83 2.37 15.01 14.58
CA ARG A 83 2.60 15.94 15.70
C ARG A 83 1.91 17.29 15.55
N ARG A 84 1.48 17.68 14.36
CA ARG A 84 0.62 18.85 14.14
C ARG A 84 -0.84 18.59 14.52
N ILE A 85 -1.26 17.32 14.52
CA ILE A 85 -2.62 16.90 14.87
C ILE A 85 -2.71 16.61 16.37
N THR A 86 -1.80 15.78 16.89
CA THR A 86 -1.78 15.40 18.30
C THR A 86 -0.37 15.34 18.88
N ARG A 87 -0.25 15.63 20.18
CA ARG A 87 0.98 15.47 20.96
C ARG A 87 0.97 14.21 21.82
N ASP A 88 -0.12 13.47 21.78
CA ASP A 88 -0.28 12.24 22.54
C ASP A 88 0.80 11.21 22.14
N PRO A 89 1.16 10.30 23.06
CA PRO A 89 2.02 9.18 22.72
C PRO A 89 1.37 8.34 21.62
N TRP A 90 2.19 7.87 20.70
CA TRP A 90 1.77 7.00 19.61
C TRP A 90 2.26 5.58 19.76
N THR A 91 1.55 4.68 19.13
CA THR A 91 1.94 3.30 18.81
C THR A 91 1.97 3.18 17.29
N VAL A 92 2.86 2.36 16.74
CA VAL A 92 2.93 2.08 15.30
C VAL A 92 2.40 0.68 15.03
N VAL A 93 1.65 0.50 13.95
CA VAL A 93 1.33 -0.80 13.35
C VAL A 93 1.83 -0.80 11.92
N ILE A 94 2.56 -1.83 11.54
CA ILE A 94 2.99 -2.10 10.16
C ILE A 94 2.06 -3.17 9.59
N THR A 95 1.41 -2.85 8.46
CA THR A 95 0.48 -3.77 7.80
C THR A 95 1.20 -4.98 7.22
N HIS A 96 2.36 -4.78 6.59
CA HIS A 96 3.22 -5.83 6.06
C HIS A 96 4.65 -5.33 5.85
N SER A 97 5.57 -6.23 5.46
CA SER A 97 7.01 -5.96 5.45
C SER A 97 7.51 -5.08 4.32
N HIS A 98 6.71 -4.75 3.31
CA HIS A 98 7.17 -3.96 2.17
C HIS A 98 7.74 -2.60 2.60
N PHE A 99 8.74 -2.14 1.85
CA PHE A 99 9.57 -1.00 2.24
C PHE A 99 8.75 0.28 2.44
N ASP A 100 7.79 0.54 1.56
CA ASP A 100 6.95 1.74 1.57
C ASP A 100 5.95 1.80 2.73
N HIS A 101 5.72 0.67 3.42
CA HIS A 101 4.91 0.58 4.63
C HIS A 101 5.75 0.60 5.91
N SER A 102 7.02 0.12 5.85
CA SER A 102 7.78 -0.22 7.04
C SER A 102 9.09 0.55 7.26
N PHE A 103 9.74 1.06 6.21
CA PHE A 103 11.11 1.58 6.34
C PHE A 103 11.20 2.95 7.01
N GLY A 104 10.11 3.71 7.07
CA GLY A 104 10.08 4.99 7.80
C GLY A 104 9.94 4.86 9.32
N THR A 105 9.85 3.63 9.87
CA THR A 105 9.56 3.36 11.29
C THR A 105 10.55 4.00 12.25
N ARG A 106 11.82 4.17 11.85
CA ARG A 106 12.87 4.79 12.67
C ARG A 106 12.47 6.16 13.21
N ALA A 107 11.73 6.93 12.44
CA ALA A 107 11.30 8.29 12.81
C ALA A 107 10.26 8.33 13.94
N PHE A 108 9.64 7.20 14.27
CA PHE A 108 8.62 7.10 15.31
C PHE A 108 9.14 6.58 16.65
N LEU A 109 10.36 6.06 16.70
CA LEU A 109 10.93 5.55 17.94
C LEU A 109 11.13 6.68 18.98
N GLU A 110 11.00 6.42 20.32
CA GLU A 110 10.75 5.10 20.93
C GLU A 110 9.25 4.91 21.18
N CYS A 111 8.66 3.90 20.57
CA CYS A 111 7.26 3.53 20.77
C CYS A 111 7.11 2.02 20.49
N PRO A 112 6.02 1.38 20.95
CA PRO A 112 5.69 0.01 20.54
C PRO A 112 5.44 -0.06 19.03
N VAL A 113 6.04 -1.05 18.35
CA VAL A 113 5.84 -1.32 16.93
C VAL A 113 5.23 -2.70 16.76
N TRP A 114 3.96 -2.73 16.34
CA TRP A 114 3.20 -3.95 16.11
C TRP A 114 3.27 -4.37 14.65
N ALA A 115 3.43 -5.67 14.41
CA ALA A 115 3.30 -6.28 13.09
C ALA A 115 3.01 -7.77 13.22
N HIS A 116 2.68 -8.42 12.11
CA HIS A 116 2.68 -9.89 12.04
C HIS A 116 4.10 -10.46 12.30
N GLU A 117 4.20 -11.61 12.93
CA GLU A 117 5.52 -12.24 13.21
C GLU A 117 6.33 -12.51 11.94
N GLY A 118 5.65 -12.89 10.83
CA GLY A 118 6.26 -13.03 9.52
C GLY A 118 6.83 -11.73 8.95
N CYS A 119 6.24 -10.57 9.29
CA CYS A 119 6.81 -9.27 8.90
C CYS A 119 8.19 -9.06 9.53
N ARG A 120 8.33 -9.38 10.83
CA ARG A 120 9.64 -9.30 11.48
C ARG A 120 10.64 -10.26 10.85
N THR A 121 10.22 -11.49 10.56
CA THR A 121 11.07 -12.51 9.94
C THR A 121 11.56 -12.04 8.57
N ASP A 122 10.65 -11.54 7.73
CA ASP A 122 10.96 -11.06 6.39
C ASP A 122 11.91 -9.84 6.41
N LEU A 123 11.68 -8.89 7.31
CA LEU A 123 12.59 -7.75 7.49
C LEU A 123 14.00 -8.18 7.92
N ILE A 124 14.13 -9.25 8.71
CA ILE A 124 15.44 -9.80 9.10
C ILE A 124 16.12 -10.49 7.92
N GLU A 125 15.39 -11.30 7.18
CA GLU A 125 15.95 -12.16 6.13
C GLU A 125 16.16 -11.41 4.82
N ASN A 126 15.24 -10.53 4.45
CA ASN A 126 15.17 -9.91 3.13
C ASN A 126 15.30 -8.37 3.15
N GLY A 127 15.17 -7.71 4.30
CA GLY A 127 15.09 -6.25 4.38
C GLY A 127 16.26 -5.53 3.71
N GLU A 128 17.49 -5.98 3.91
CA GLU A 128 18.68 -5.40 3.27
C GLU A 128 18.68 -5.59 1.74
N THR A 129 18.26 -6.77 1.28
CA THR A 129 18.15 -7.08 -0.16
C THR A 129 17.07 -6.22 -0.80
N THR A 130 15.93 -6.09 -0.13
CA THR A 130 14.80 -5.22 -0.55
C THR A 130 15.23 -3.76 -0.61
N ARG A 131 15.93 -3.26 0.41
CA ARG A 131 16.46 -1.90 0.45
C ARG A 131 17.35 -1.61 -0.75
N GLU A 132 18.29 -2.51 -1.06
CA GLU A 132 19.21 -2.35 -2.19
C GLU A 132 18.47 -2.44 -3.54
N ALA A 133 17.50 -3.34 -3.67
CA ALA A 133 16.71 -3.48 -4.90
C ALA A 133 15.91 -2.19 -5.20
N TRP A 134 15.25 -1.62 -4.19
CA TRP A 134 14.51 -0.37 -4.35
C TRP A 134 15.42 0.83 -4.58
N ARG A 135 16.56 0.89 -3.91
CA ARG A 135 17.58 1.90 -4.19
C ARG A 135 18.00 1.89 -5.65
N LEU A 136 18.30 0.71 -6.21
CA LEU A 136 18.70 0.55 -7.61
C LEU A 136 17.56 0.92 -8.56
N ARG A 137 16.32 0.53 -8.23
CA ARG A 137 15.14 0.89 -9.01
C ARG A 137 14.98 2.41 -9.10
N TYR A 138 14.98 3.13 -7.98
CA TYR A 138 14.87 4.59 -7.98
C TYR A 138 16.02 5.29 -8.71
N LEU A 139 17.25 4.75 -8.65
CA LEU A 139 18.34 5.24 -9.46
C LEU A 139 18.07 5.08 -10.97
N THR A 140 17.53 3.94 -11.37
CA THR A 140 17.19 3.65 -12.78
C THR A 140 16.06 4.57 -13.27
N GLU A 141 15.13 4.91 -12.40
CA GLU A 141 14.02 5.85 -12.65
C GLU A 141 14.45 7.33 -12.57
N GLY A 142 15.72 7.61 -12.30
CA GLY A 142 16.27 8.97 -12.23
C GLY A 142 15.95 9.71 -10.91
N GLN A 143 15.47 9.01 -9.89
CA GLN A 143 15.08 9.54 -8.60
C GLN A 143 16.21 9.37 -7.55
N ALA A 144 17.40 9.90 -7.85
CA ALA A 144 18.60 9.71 -7.03
C ALA A 144 18.43 10.18 -5.57
N GLY A 145 17.62 11.21 -5.31
CA GLY A 145 17.36 11.70 -3.96
C GLY A 145 16.68 10.64 -3.08
N ILE A 146 15.63 9.98 -3.60
CA ILE A 146 14.93 8.89 -2.88
C ILE A 146 15.86 7.69 -2.73
N ALA A 147 16.62 7.34 -3.77
CA ALA A 147 17.60 6.26 -3.68
C ALA A 147 18.65 6.49 -2.57
N ASP A 148 19.13 7.72 -2.42
CA ASP A 148 20.08 8.10 -1.37
C ASP A 148 19.45 8.05 0.03
N ASP A 149 18.17 8.40 0.17
CA ASP A 149 17.43 8.35 1.44
C ASP A 149 17.16 6.88 1.84
N ILE A 150 16.73 6.03 0.91
CA ILE A 150 16.57 4.58 1.12
C ILE A 150 17.89 3.94 1.54
N ALA A 151 19.01 4.28 0.87
CA ALA A 151 20.34 3.72 1.19
C ALA A 151 20.77 3.96 2.65
N LYS A 152 20.31 5.06 3.25
CA LYS A 152 20.66 5.46 4.62
C LYS A 152 19.68 4.97 5.67
N THR A 153 18.53 4.47 5.25
CA THR A 153 17.43 4.06 6.13
C THR A 153 17.85 2.89 7.01
N GLU A 154 17.66 3.01 8.32
CA GLU A 154 17.79 1.94 9.29
C GLU A 154 16.49 1.14 9.36
N ILE A 155 16.56 -0.16 9.08
CA ILE A 155 15.39 -1.05 9.15
C ILE A 155 15.10 -1.37 10.61
N VAL A 156 13.94 -0.92 11.09
CA VAL A 156 13.47 -1.16 12.46
C VAL A 156 12.62 -2.42 12.51
N LEU A 157 12.95 -3.31 13.41
CA LEU A 157 12.19 -4.55 13.59
C LEU A 157 11.02 -4.34 14.56
N PRO A 158 9.81 -4.82 14.25
CA PRO A 158 8.69 -4.81 15.18
C PRO A 158 9.01 -5.54 16.48
N ASP A 159 8.54 -5.01 17.62
CA ASP A 159 8.76 -5.56 18.95
C ASP A 159 7.49 -6.14 19.60
N ARG A 160 6.32 -5.95 18.97
CA ARG A 160 5.02 -6.50 19.36
C ARG A 160 4.49 -7.35 18.21
N LEU A 161 4.52 -8.68 18.41
CA LEU A 161 4.24 -9.62 17.32
C LEU A 161 2.83 -10.19 17.44
N VAL A 162 2.17 -10.29 16.29
CA VAL A 162 0.85 -10.90 16.12
C VAL A 162 1.01 -12.14 15.26
N THR A 163 0.45 -13.28 15.70
CA THR A 163 0.37 -14.50 14.88
C THR A 163 -0.96 -14.49 14.10
N ASP A 164 -2.09 -14.58 14.80
CA ASP A 164 -3.41 -14.60 14.15
C ASP A 164 -4.20 -13.32 14.44
N ARG A 165 -4.28 -12.97 15.73
CA ARG A 165 -5.10 -11.84 16.17
C ARG A 165 -4.57 -11.22 17.47
N ALA A 166 -4.66 -9.89 17.54
CA ALA A 166 -4.41 -9.13 18.76
C ALA A 166 -5.40 -7.99 18.92
N GLU A 167 -5.56 -7.52 20.16
CA GLU A 167 -6.30 -6.29 20.45
C GLU A 167 -5.39 -5.31 21.17
N LEU A 168 -5.45 -4.07 20.78
CA LEU A 168 -4.72 -2.98 21.42
C LEU A 168 -5.64 -1.80 21.68
N ALA A 169 -5.19 -0.89 22.53
CA ALA A 169 -5.92 0.34 22.83
C ALA A 169 -5.11 1.56 22.35
N ALA A 170 -5.63 2.28 21.38
CA ALA A 170 -5.12 3.59 20.99
C ALA A 170 -5.78 4.66 21.87
N GLY A 171 -5.12 5.06 22.99
CA GLY A 171 -5.73 6.01 23.92
C GLY A 171 -7.10 5.56 24.44
N GLY A 172 -7.26 4.30 24.80
CA GLY A 172 -8.53 3.71 25.25
C GLY A 172 -9.48 3.27 24.14
N ARG A 173 -9.26 3.70 22.88
CA ARG A 173 -10.04 3.23 21.73
C ARG A 173 -9.59 1.84 21.31
N ARG A 174 -10.55 0.91 21.22
CA ARG A 174 -10.28 -0.48 20.83
C ARG A 174 -9.87 -0.57 19.36
N VAL A 175 -8.76 -1.23 19.08
CA VAL A 175 -8.29 -1.59 17.74
C VAL A 175 -8.00 -3.08 17.69
N VAL A 176 -8.39 -3.73 16.60
CA VAL A 176 -8.22 -5.17 16.41
C VAL A 176 -7.28 -5.39 15.23
N LEU A 177 -6.21 -6.13 15.45
CA LEU A 177 -5.28 -6.57 14.42
C LEU A 177 -5.59 -8.03 14.06
N THR A 178 -5.70 -8.35 12.78
CA THR A 178 -6.00 -9.72 12.34
C THR A 178 -5.18 -10.09 11.10
N HIS A 179 -4.53 -11.23 11.16
CA HIS A 179 -3.96 -11.90 9.98
C HIS A 179 -4.99 -12.94 9.49
N PHE A 180 -5.47 -12.79 8.27
CA PHE A 180 -6.46 -13.70 7.67
C PHE A 180 -5.83 -14.81 6.81
N GLY A 181 -4.52 -14.84 6.71
CA GLY A 181 -3.77 -15.72 5.84
C GLY A 181 -2.91 -14.93 4.85
N ARG A 182 -2.22 -15.66 3.99
CA ARG A 182 -1.37 -15.07 2.96
C ARG A 182 -2.22 -14.48 1.84
N GLY A 183 -1.78 -13.36 1.28
CA GLY A 183 -2.49 -12.68 0.21
C GLY A 183 -1.53 -11.89 -0.67
N HIS A 184 -1.45 -10.58 -0.44
CA HIS A 184 -0.47 -9.71 -1.08
C HIS A 184 0.97 -10.06 -0.63
N SER A 185 1.13 -10.43 0.63
CA SER A 185 2.37 -10.94 1.20
C SER A 185 2.12 -12.20 2.05
N SER A 186 3.17 -12.72 2.69
CA SER A 186 3.02 -13.79 3.69
C SER A 186 2.61 -13.30 5.07
N ASN A 187 2.53 -11.97 5.27
CA ASN A 187 2.48 -11.38 6.59
C ASN A 187 1.50 -10.19 6.69
N ASP A 188 0.48 -10.15 5.83
CA ASP A 188 -0.52 -9.10 5.79
C ASP A 188 -1.32 -9.03 7.09
N LEU A 189 -1.38 -7.85 7.70
CA LEU A 189 -2.09 -7.58 8.94
C LEU A 189 -3.17 -6.51 8.69
N VAL A 190 -4.41 -6.87 8.92
CA VAL A 190 -5.56 -5.97 8.81
C VAL A 190 -5.79 -5.26 10.13
N VAL A 191 -6.01 -3.94 10.08
CA VAL A 191 -6.27 -3.11 11.26
C VAL A 191 -7.73 -2.66 11.25
N HIS A 192 -8.52 -3.16 12.19
CA HIS A 192 -9.94 -2.82 12.31
C HIS A 192 -10.21 -1.91 13.50
N VAL A 193 -10.96 -0.83 13.28
CA VAL A 193 -11.45 0.13 14.29
C VAL A 193 -12.97 -0.04 14.40
N PRO A 194 -13.45 -0.96 15.28
CA PRO A 194 -14.85 -1.41 15.25
C PRO A 194 -15.88 -0.33 15.52
N ASP A 195 -15.60 0.59 16.45
CA ASP A 195 -16.51 1.69 16.83
C ASP A 195 -16.62 2.77 15.74
N ALA A 196 -15.66 2.82 14.81
CA ALA A 196 -15.66 3.73 13.67
C ALA A 196 -16.11 3.06 12.36
N GLY A 197 -16.22 1.73 12.33
CA GLY A 197 -16.51 1.00 11.10
C GLY A 197 -15.42 1.16 10.03
N VAL A 198 -14.15 1.28 10.43
CA VAL A 198 -13.03 1.48 9.48
C VAL A 198 -12.09 0.28 9.53
N VAL A 199 -11.72 -0.21 8.35
CA VAL A 199 -10.77 -1.31 8.14
C VAL A 199 -9.60 -0.81 7.29
N PHE A 200 -8.39 -0.82 7.83
CA PHE A 200 -7.17 -0.65 7.04
C PHE A 200 -6.71 -2.01 6.57
N ALA A 201 -6.74 -2.22 5.27
CA ALA A 201 -6.49 -3.52 4.66
C ALA A 201 -5.04 -3.72 4.22
N GLY A 202 -4.21 -2.66 4.24
CA GLY A 202 -2.93 -2.70 3.54
C GLY A 202 -3.13 -3.07 2.07
N ASP A 203 -2.16 -3.71 1.47
CA ASP A 203 -2.18 -4.07 0.06
C ASP A 203 -3.00 -5.33 -0.28
N LEU A 204 -3.73 -5.88 0.72
CA LEU A 204 -4.79 -6.84 0.42
C LEU A 204 -5.89 -6.21 -0.44
N VAL A 205 -6.05 -4.89 -0.36
CA VAL A 205 -6.93 -4.08 -1.21
C VAL A 205 -6.14 -2.92 -1.79
N GLU A 206 -6.19 -2.74 -3.10
CA GLU A 206 -5.53 -1.65 -3.81
C GLU A 206 -6.52 -0.87 -4.66
N ASN A 207 -6.40 0.47 -4.69
CA ASN A 207 -7.23 1.34 -5.50
C ASN A 207 -6.35 2.24 -6.39
N GLY A 208 -6.68 2.30 -7.69
CA GLY A 208 -5.95 3.12 -8.67
C GLY A 208 -4.89 2.35 -9.47
N ALA A 209 -4.46 1.19 -8.99
CA ALA A 209 -3.57 0.27 -9.70
C ALA A 209 -4.08 -1.17 -9.59
N PRO A 210 -3.68 -2.08 -10.50
CA PRO A 210 -3.96 -3.50 -10.34
C PRO A 210 -3.17 -4.07 -9.15
N PRO A 211 -3.68 -5.13 -8.47
CA PRO A 211 -2.99 -5.80 -7.38
C PRO A 211 -1.57 -6.26 -7.75
N ALA A 212 -0.61 -6.03 -6.87
CA ALA A 212 0.78 -6.38 -7.08
C ALA A 212 1.06 -7.84 -6.69
N TYR A 213 1.53 -8.64 -7.66
CA TYR A 213 1.77 -10.09 -7.49
C TYR A 213 3.23 -10.49 -7.34
N GLY A 214 4.15 -9.55 -7.13
CA GLY A 214 5.59 -9.82 -7.14
C GLY A 214 6.05 -10.94 -6.19
N ASP A 215 5.58 -10.93 -4.97
CA ASP A 215 5.83 -11.93 -3.93
C ASP A 215 4.54 -12.47 -3.30
N ALA A 216 3.38 -12.15 -3.89
CA ALA A 216 2.04 -12.51 -3.44
C ALA A 216 1.75 -14.02 -3.49
N TYR A 217 0.60 -14.38 -2.95
CA TYR A 217 0.04 -15.75 -2.91
C TYR A 217 -1.27 -15.80 -3.68
N PRO A 218 -1.22 -15.84 -5.02
CA PRO A 218 -2.39 -15.65 -5.89
C PRO A 218 -3.55 -16.59 -5.59
N LEU A 219 -3.27 -17.84 -5.18
CA LEU A 219 -4.28 -18.86 -4.92
C LEU A 219 -4.96 -18.70 -3.55
N GLU A 220 -4.30 -18.03 -2.60
CA GLU A 220 -4.80 -17.85 -1.23
C GLU A 220 -5.45 -16.48 -1.05
N TRP A 221 -5.01 -15.47 -1.81
CA TRP A 221 -5.44 -14.07 -1.68
C TRP A 221 -6.96 -13.87 -1.69
N PRO A 222 -7.76 -14.56 -2.55
CA PRO A 222 -9.21 -14.41 -2.52
C PRO A 222 -9.83 -14.73 -1.15
N ALA A 223 -9.37 -15.81 -0.49
CA ALA A 223 -9.86 -16.20 0.83
C ALA A 223 -9.46 -15.20 1.93
N THR A 224 -8.26 -14.60 1.82
CA THR A 224 -7.79 -13.57 2.74
C THR A 224 -8.63 -12.29 2.62
N VAL A 225 -9.01 -11.88 1.41
CA VAL A 225 -9.93 -10.75 1.18
C VAL A 225 -11.35 -11.04 1.68
N ASP A 226 -11.81 -12.32 1.67
CA ASP A 226 -13.07 -12.68 2.32
C ASP A 226 -13.05 -12.36 3.81
N GLY A 227 -11.89 -12.46 4.48
CA GLY A 227 -11.68 -12.01 5.87
C GLY A 227 -11.85 -10.50 6.03
N VAL A 228 -11.31 -9.69 5.11
CA VAL A 228 -11.50 -8.23 5.08
C VAL A 228 -12.99 -7.90 4.92
N LEU A 229 -13.68 -8.57 3.99
CA LEU A 229 -15.12 -8.39 3.75
C LEU A 229 -15.97 -8.74 4.98
N GLY A 230 -15.51 -9.70 5.79
CA GLY A 230 -16.16 -10.04 7.06
C GLY A 230 -16.10 -8.95 8.13
N LEU A 231 -15.23 -7.94 7.98
CA LEU A 231 -15.10 -6.78 8.85
C LEU A 231 -15.72 -5.50 8.27
N ALA A 232 -15.89 -5.45 6.96
CA ALA A 232 -16.21 -4.24 6.20
C ALA A 232 -17.71 -3.99 6.02
N ASP A 233 -18.58 -4.41 6.93
CA ASP A 233 -20.03 -4.27 6.81
C ASP A 233 -20.46 -3.10 5.89
N ASP A 234 -21.05 -2.02 6.42
CA ASP A 234 -21.33 -0.76 5.68
C ASP A 234 -20.23 0.30 5.90
N GLY A 235 -19.04 -0.12 6.35
CA GLY A 235 -17.94 0.74 6.73
C GLY A 235 -17.01 1.11 5.57
N ILE A 236 -15.93 1.80 5.95
CA ILE A 236 -14.89 2.25 5.02
C ILE A 236 -13.71 1.28 5.07
N VAL A 237 -13.21 0.90 3.90
CA VAL A 237 -11.96 0.16 3.76
C VAL A 237 -10.88 1.11 3.22
N VAL A 238 -9.78 1.18 3.93
CA VAL A 238 -8.59 1.95 3.54
C VAL A 238 -7.61 0.99 2.90
N PRO A 239 -7.36 1.10 1.59
CA PRO A 239 -6.36 0.30 0.90
C PRO A 239 -4.94 0.76 1.27
N GLY A 240 -3.93 -0.04 0.96
CA GLY A 240 -2.54 0.38 1.10
C GLY A 240 -2.17 1.48 0.11
N HIS A 241 -2.76 1.45 -1.09
CA HIS A 241 -2.57 2.45 -2.12
C HIS A 241 -3.92 2.96 -2.64
N GLY A 242 -3.99 4.28 -2.91
CA GLY A 242 -5.17 4.95 -3.44
C GLY A 242 -6.17 5.44 -2.38
N ASP A 243 -7.32 5.93 -2.83
CA ASP A 243 -8.35 6.50 -1.95
C ASP A 243 -9.11 5.42 -1.18
N PRO A 244 -9.63 5.73 0.04
CA PRO A 244 -10.56 4.87 0.74
C PRO A 244 -11.74 4.44 -0.12
N VAL A 245 -12.18 3.21 0.07
CA VAL A 245 -13.23 2.55 -0.73
C VAL A 245 -14.35 2.01 0.15
N ASP A 246 -15.45 1.65 -0.47
CA ASP A 246 -16.56 0.97 0.18
C ASP A 246 -16.46 -0.57 0.04
N ARG A 247 -17.36 -1.25 0.71
CA ARG A 247 -17.48 -2.71 0.63
C ARG A 247 -17.74 -3.21 -0.81
N ALA A 248 -18.48 -2.47 -1.63
CA ALA A 248 -18.82 -2.88 -2.98
C ALA A 248 -17.58 -2.93 -3.89
N PHE A 249 -16.66 -1.98 -3.71
CA PHE A 249 -15.35 -2.01 -4.37
C PHE A 249 -14.57 -3.28 -3.99
N VAL A 250 -14.47 -3.59 -2.69
CA VAL A 250 -13.72 -4.76 -2.21
C VAL A 250 -14.35 -6.07 -2.73
N VAL A 251 -15.67 -6.16 -2.81
CA VAL A 251 -16.38 -7.30 -3.42
C VAL A 251 -15.97 -7.47 -4.88
N THR A 252 -15.89 -6.37 -5.63
CA THR A 252 -15.50 -6.41 -7.05
C THR A 252 -14.04 -6.85 -7.18
N GLN A 253 -13.12 -6.24 -6.44
CA GLN A 253 -11.70 -6.61 -6.50
C GLN A 253 -11.47 -8.06 -6.04
N ARG A 254 -12.19 -8.51 -5.00
CA ARG A 254 -12.14 -9.91 -4.58
C ARG A 254 -12.55 -10.87 -5.69
N ALA A 255 -13.58 -10.53 -6.45
CA ALA A 255 -14.02 -11.35 -7.60
C ALA A 255 -12.94 -11.37 -8.70
N GLU A 256 -12.33 -10.24 -9.00
CA GLU A 256 -11.24 -10.12 -9.98
C GLU A 256 -9.99 -10.91 -9.57
N ILE A 257 -9.58 -10.81 -8.29
CA ILE A 257 -8.49 -11.64 -7.73
C ILE A 257 -8.86 -13.12 -7.79
N GLY A 258 -10.14 -13.46 -7.58
CA GLY A 258 -10.64 -14.83 -7.75
C GLY A 258 -10.49 -15.36 -9.17
N VAL A 259 -10.78 -14.54 -10.18
CA VAL A 259 -10.54 -14.90 -11.59
C VAL A 259 -9.05 -15.16 -11.83
N ILE A 260 -8.15 -14.35 -11.28
CA ILE A 260 -6.70 -14.58 -11.39
C ILE A 260 -6.31 -15.93 -10.77
N ALA A 261 -6.83 -16.26 -9.59
CA ALA A 261 -6.55 -17.55 -8.94
C ALA A 261 -6.98 -18.73 -9.82
N GLU A 262 -8.20 -18.67 -10.37
CA GLU A 262 -8.72 -19.69 -11.30
C GLU A 262 -7.85 -19.82 -12.57
N LEU A 263 -7.44 -18.69 -13.17
CA LEU A 263 -6.58 -18.69 -14.34
C LEU A 263 -5.21 -19.31 -14.03
N CYS A 264 -4.64 -19.04 -12.86
CA CYS A 264 -3.41 -19.65 -12.39
C CYS A 264 -3.54 -21.18 -12.27
N GLU A 265 -4.64 -21.66 -11.68
CA GLU A 265 -4.93 -23.11 -11.56
C GLU A 265 -5.11 -23.79 -12.92
N GLU A 266 -5.84 -23.16 -13.87
CA GLU A 266 -6.05 -23.69 -15.21
C GLU A 266 -4.74 -23.83 -16.00
N VAL A 267 -3.86 -22.80 -15.89
CA VAL A 267 -2.54 -22.83 -16.51
C VAL A 267 -1.65 -23.90 -15.87
N ALA A 268 -1.61 -23.96 -14.53
CA ALA A 268 -0.81 -24.94 -13.81
C ALA A 268 -1.23 -26.38 -14.10
N ALA A 269 -2.52 -26.62 -14.34
CA ALA A 269 -3.07 -27.91 -14.74
C ALA A 269 -2.89 -28.24 -16.23
N GLY A 270 -2.32 -27.34 -17.03
CA GLY A 270 -2.14 -27.52 -18.48
C GLY A 270 -3.44 -27.48 -19.29
N ARG A 271 -4.54 -27.01 -18.71
CA ARG A 271 -5.85 -26.88 -19.38
C ARG A 271 -5.98 -25.57 -20.16
N MET A 272 -5.14 -24.58 -19.86
CA MET A 272 -5.15 -23.27 -20.51
C MET A 272 -3.72 -22.83 -20.82
N SER A 273 -3.53 -22.12 -21.94
CA SER A 273 -2.26 -21.46 -22.21
C SER A 273 -2.15 -20.14 -21.46
N VAL A 274 -0.93 -19.68 -21.11
CA VAL A 274 -0.70 -18.36 -20.52
C VAL A 274 -1.31 -17.24 -21.39
N GLN A 275 -1.23 -17.37 -22.72
CA GLN A 275 -1.77 -16.39 -23.65
C GLN A 275 -3.31 -16.31 -23.58
N ASP A 276 -3.97 -17.44 -23.39
CA ASP A 276 -5.43 -17.48 -23.21
C ASP A 276 -5.83 -16.88 -21.85
N ALA A 277 -5.09 -17.21 -20.79
CA ALA A 277 -5.29 -16.62 -19.46
C ALA A 277 -5.18 -15.10 -19.49
N VAL A 278 -4.16 -14.55 -20.16
CA VAL A 278 -3.98 -13.09 -20.33
C VAL A 278 -5.20 -12.47 -21.04
N ARG A 279 -5.79 -13.14 -22.05
CA ARG A 279 -6.97 -12.60 -22.74
C ARG A 279 -8.25 -12.60 -21.89
N LEU A 280 -8.35 -13.49 -20.92
CA LEU A 280 -9.51 -13.63 -20.03
C LEU A 280 -9.36 -12.85 -18.72
N SER A 281 -8.16 -12.36 -18.44
CA SER A 281 -7.85 -11.65 -17.20
C SER A 281 -8.56 -10.31 -17.10
N PRO A 282 -9.04 -9.93 -15.90
CA PRO A 282 -9.50 -8.58 -15.62
C PRO A 282 -8.38 -7.55 -15.53
N TYR A 283 -7.12 -8.00 -15.43
CA TYR A 283 -5.94 -7.16 -15.24
C TYR A 283 -5.02 -7.12 -16.47
N PRO A 284 -4.09 -6.15 -16.55
CA PRO A 284 -3.11 -6.06 -17.62
C PRO A 284 -2.26 -7.34 -17.77
N GLU A 285 -1.70 -7.52 -18.96
CA GLU A 285 -0.87 -8.68 -19.30
C GLU A 285 0.28 -8.90 -18.32
N GLU A 286 1.00 -7.84 -17.95
CA GLU A 286 2.13 -7.91 -17.03
C GLU A 286 1.71 -8.44 -15.66
N THR A 287 0.65 -7.89 -15.07
CA THR A 287 0.06 -8.33 -13.79
C THR A 287 -0.33 -9.80 -13.83
N THR A 288 -1.04 -10.20 -14.91
CA THR A 288 -1.49 -11.57 -15.07
C THR A 288 -0.35 -12.57 -15.21
N ARG A 289 0.67 -12.22 -16.00
CA ARG A 289 1.87 -13.07 -16.15
C ARG A 289 2.63 -13.22 -14.86
N THR A 290 2.75 -12.14 -14.09
CA THR A 290 3.40 -12.16 -12.77
C THR A 290 2.64 -13.08 -11.82
N ALA A 291 1.31 -12.97 -11.76
CA ALA A 291 0.48 -13.83 -10.92
C ALA A 291 0.63 -15.32 -11.29
N ILE A 292 0.57 -15.65 -12.60
CA ILE A 292 0.74 -17.03 -13.08
C ILE A 292 2.13 -17.59 -12.75
N HIS A 293 3.17 -16.77 -12.98
CA HIS A 293 4.53 -17.14 -12.60
C HIS A 293 4.64 -17.40 -11.10
N ARG A 294 4.10 -16.50 -10.29
CA ARG A 294 4.14 -16.61 -8.84
C ARG A 294 3.38 -17.84 -8.31
N ALA A 295 2.21 -18.14 -8.86
CA ALA A 295 1.42 -19.30 -8.49
C ALA A 295 2.10 -20.65 -8.81
N ALA A 296 3.07 -20.68 -9.71
CA ALA A 296 3.84 -21.88 -10.01
C ALA A 296 4.81 -22.28 -8.88
N PHE A 297 5.12 -21.37 -7.96
CA PHE A 297 5.98 -21.61 -6.79
C PHE A 297 5.09 -21.93 -5.58
N LYS A 298 4.83 -23.20 -5.33
CA LYS A 298 3.90 -23.66 -4.28
C LYS A 298 4.24 -23.23 -2.85
N ASP A 299 5.50 -22.89 -2.58
CA ASP A 299 6.02 -22.63 -1.23
C ASP A 299 6.59 -21.21 -1.04
N GLY A 300 6.33 -20.27 -1.97
CA GLY A 300 6.84 -18.90 -1.82
C GLY A 300 8.36 -18.75 -2.02
N SER A 301 9.08 -19.82 -2.30
CA SER A 301 10.52 -19.76 -2.59
C SER A 301 10.78 -19.12 -3.95
N VAL A 302 11.42 -17.96 -3.95
CA VAL A 302 12.02 -17.36 -5.14
C VAL A 302 13.35 -18.08 -5.39
N GLN A 303 13.56 -18.65 -6.57
CA GLN A 303 14.90 -19.03 -7.02
C GLN A 303 15.61 -17.83 -7.65
#